data_d7384399602ca97137e9345dd5cb24c7
#
_entry.id   d7384399602ca97137e9345dd5cb24c7
#
_cell.length_a   1.000
_cell.length_b   1.000
_cell.length_c   1.000
_cell.angle_alpha   90.00
_cell.angle_beta   90.00
_cell.angle_gamma   90.00
#
_symmetry.space_group_name_H-M   'P 1'
#
loop_
_entity.id
_entity.type
_entity.pdbx_description
1 polymer ?
#
loop_
_entity_poly.entity_id
_entity_poly.type
_entity_poly.pdbx_seq_one_letter_code
_entity_poly.pdbx_strand_id
1 'polypeptide(L)'
;IISHLEPDHSANLGDVLAKYPDIKIVSNAKLFGMLPNFFEVPVADRSVTVAEGQTLSLGSHTLQFFMAPMVHWPEVMVTYEQSEKILFSADAFGKFGTLDTDEDWACEARRYYFNIVGKYGMPAQALLKKAAGLDIQKICALHGPILTENLEYYIGKYQLWSTYTPEDEGIFIAYCSLHGNTEKAAKKLAEILEAKGAPKVAISDLSRDDMAECIEDAFRYDRLVLAAPTYDLSLIHISEPTRH
;
A
#
# COMPACT_ATOMS: atom_id res chain seq x y z
N ILE A 1 -3.48 -18.00 11.48
CA ILE A 1 -2.77 -16.73 11.72
C ILE A 1 -3.62 -15.62 11.15
N ILE A 2 -3.75 -14.51 11.88
CA ILE A 2 -4.38 -13.29 11.38
C ILE A 2 -3.30 -12.21 11.37
N SER A 3 -2.97 -11.74 10.17
CA SER A 3 -1.96 -10.69 9.96
C SER A 3 -2.54 -9.29 10.08
N HIS A 4 -3.86 -9.13 9.80
CA HIS A 4 -4.54 -7.86 9.69
C HIS A 4 -6.06 -8.05 9.88
N LEU A 5 -6.76 -7.04 10.45
CA LEU A 5 -8.20 -7.11 10.77
C LEU A 5 -9.11 -6.47 9.72
N GLU A 6 -8.56 -5.92 8.64
CA GLU A 6 -9.42 -5.36 7.59
C GLU A 6 -10.43 -6.41 7.10
N PRO A 7 -11.71 -6.04 6.88
CA PRO A 7 -12.78 -7.02 6.64
C PRO A 7 -12.57 -7.94 5.44
N ASP A 8 -11.88 -7.49 4.40
CA ASP A 8 -11.55 -8.33 3.24
C ASP A 8 -10.59 -9.49 3.56
N HIS A 9 -9.85 -9.40 4.68
CA HIS A 9 -8.94 -10.46 5.16
C HIS A 9 -9.50 -11.22 6.36
N SER A 10 -10.42 -10.64 7.12
CA SER A 10 -10.84 -11.19 8.43
C SER A 10 -12.35 -11.49 8.55
N ALA A 11 -13.19 -11.07 7.59
CA ALA A 11 -14.65 -11.18 7.71
C ALA A 11 -15.15 -12.62 7.99
N ASN A 12 -14.47 -13.63 7.44
CA ASN A 12 -14.86 -15.03 7.61
C ASN A 12 -14.38 -15.68 8.91
N LEU A 13 -13.81 -14.90 9.85
CA LEU A 13 -13.27 -15.43 11.09
C LEU A 13 -14.32 -16.21 11.91
N GLY A 14 -15.54 -15.67 11.99
CA GLY A 14 -16.65 -16.33 12.69
C GLY A 14 -16.99 -17.70 12.12
N ASP A 15 -17.08 -17.79 10.79
CA ASP A 15 -17.39 -19.04 10.08
C ASP A 15 -16.28 -20.08 10.24
N VAL A 16 -15.01 -19.65 10.17
CA VAL A 16 -13.86 -20.52 10.40
C VAL A 16 -13.87 -21.08 11.81
N LEU A 17 -14.16 -20.25 12.82
CA LEU A 17 -14.23 -20.68 14.23
C LEU A 17 -15.40 -21.61 14.52
N ALA A 18 -16.52 -21.40 13.84
CA ALA A 18 -17.68 -22.29 13.95
C ALA A 18 -17.41 -23.66 13.31
N LYS A 19 -16.75 -23.67 12.15
CA LYS A 19 -16.41 -24.89 11.41
C LYS A 19 -15.31 -25.70 12.09
N TYR A 20 -14.36 -25.04 12.75
CA TYR A 20 -13.20 -25.66 13.39
C TYR A 20 -13.11 -25.26 14.86
N PRO A 21 -13.88 -25.93 15.77
CA PRO A 21 -14.01 -25.50 17.15
C PRO A 21 -12.71 -25.57 17.96
N ASP A 22 -11.76 -26.42 17.54
CA ASP A 22 -10.48 -26.63 18.23
C ASP A 22 -9.33 -25.78 17.69
N ILE A 23 -9.58 -24.98 16.63
CA ILE A 23 -8.54 -24.17 16.00
C ILE A 23 -8.05 -23.06 16.96
N LYS A 24 -6.76 -22.81 16.97
CA LYS A 24 -6.15 -21.67 17.66
C LYS A 24 -5.95 -20.51 16.69
N ILE A 25 -6.10 -19.29 17.20
CA ILE A 25 -5.84 -18.05 16.45
C ILE A 25 -4.50 -17.51 16.93
N VAL A 26 -3.58 -17.30 16.00
CA VAL A 26 -2.27 -16.72 16.30
C VAL A 26 -2.24 -15.28 15.78
N SER A 27 -1.95 -14.32 16.65
CA SER A 27 -1.71 -12.93 16.29
C SER A 27 -1.05 -12.18 17.44
N ASN A 28 -0.85 -10.86 17.28
CA ASN A 28 -0.27 -10.02 18.31
C ASN A 28 -1.33 -9.48 19.28
N ALA A 29 -0.86 -8.94 20.42
CA ALA A 29 -1.74 -8.42 21.47
C ALA A 29 -2.60 -7.24 21.02
N LYS A 30 -2.08 -6.40 20.10
CA LYS A 30 -2.82 -5.25 19.58
C LYS A 30 -4.03 -5.70 18.76
N LEU A 31 -3.85 -6.69 17.90
CA LEU A 31 -4.93 -7.27 17.10
C LEU A 31 -6.02 -7.86 18.03
N PHE A 32 -5.65 -8.65 19.02
CA PHE A 32 -6.63 -9.21 19.97
C PHE A 32 -7.37 -8.14 20.76
N GLY A 33 -6.71 -7.02 21.08
CA GLY A 33 -7.35 -5.87 21.72
C GLY A 33 -8.35 -5.12 20.81
N MET A 34 -8.13 -5.14 19.50
CA MET A 34 -9.01 -4.50 18.51
C MET A 34 -10.14 -5.42 18.03
N LEU A 35 -9.92 -6.72 18.03
CA LEU A 35 -10.83 -7.73 17.46
C LEU A 35 -12.28 -7.61 17.93
N PRO A 36 -12.59 -7.33 19.22
CA PRO A 36 -13.97 -7.15 19.68
C PRO A 36 -14.72 -5.96 19.06
N ASN A 37 -14.02 -5.02 18.44
CA ASN A 37 -14.64 -3.90 17.74
C ASN A 37 -15.19 -4.29 16.34
N PHE A 38 -14.77 -5.45 15.82
CA PHE A 38 -15.12 -5.95 14.50
C PHE A 38 -15.95 -7.24 14.56
N PHE A 39 -15.72 -8.07 15.60
CA PHE A 39 -16.31 -9.42 15.66
C PHE A 39 -16.82 -9.73 17.05
N GLU A 40 -18.06 -10.19 17.17
CA GLU A 40 -18.65 -10.74 18.38
C GLU A 40 -18.34 -12.24 18.49
N VAL A 41 -17.06 -12.62 18.52
CA VAL A 41 -16.65 -14.02 18.60
C VAL A 41 -15.80 -14.27 19.85
N PRO A 42 -16.06 -15.36 20.63
CA PRO A 42 -15.28 -15.69 21.80
C PRO A 42 -13.94 -16.30 21.37
N VAL A 43 -12.86 -15.56 21.55
CA VAL A 43 -11.51 -15.97 21.12
C VAL A 43 -10.55 -16.18 22.29
N ALA A 44 -10.91 -15.82 23.52
CA ALA A 44 -9.97 -15.80 24.66
C ALA A 44 -9.25 -17.14 24.86
N ASP A 45 -9.99 -18.25 24.86
CA ASP A 45 -9.44 -19.60 25.07
C ASP A 45 -8.73 -20.18 23.84
N ARG A 46 -8.83 -19.50 22.70
CA ARG A 46 -8.25 -19.91 21.40
C ARG A 46 -7.10 -19.04 20.95
N SER A 47 -6.82 -17.94 21.66
CA SER A 47 -5.80 -16.98 21.27
C SER A 47 -4.41 -17.44 21.63
N VAL A 48 -3.48 -17.33 20.69
CA VAL A 48 -2.04 -17.49 20.88
C VAL A 48 -1.41 -16.14 20.53
N THR A 49 -1.03 -15.40 21.57
CA THR A 49 -0.41 -14.09 21.40
C THR A 49 1.08 -14.25 21.11
N VAL A 50 1.55 -13.61 20.03
CA VAL A 50 2.95 -13.58 19.64
C VAL A 50 3.49 -12.15 19.66
N ALA A 51 4.82 -12.01 19.85
CA ALA A 51 5.52 -10.74 19.94
C ALA A 51 6.57 -10.61 18.83
N GLU A 52 7.18 -9.42 18.73
CA GLU A 52 8.27 -9.11 17.80
C GLU A 52 9.39 -10.16 17.86
N GLY A 53 9.74 -10.74 16.73
CA GLY A 53 10.81 -11.72 16.58
C GLY A 53 10.52 -13.11 17.14
N GLN A 54 9.38 -13.30 17.81
CA GLN A 54 9.00 -14.60 18.38
C GLN A 54 8.79 -15.63 17.28
N THR A 55 9.12 -16.90 17.57
CA THR A 55 8.91 -18.02 16.67
C THR A 55 7.81 -18.96 17.15
N LEU A 56 7.17 -19.63 16.21
CA LEU A 56 6.20 -20.70 16.44
C LEU A 56 6.53 -21.89 15.55
N SER A 57 6.80 -23.05 16.15
CA SER A 57 7.00 -24.28 15.40
C SER A 57 5.67 -24.92 15.03
N LEU A 58 5.53 -25.30 13.78
CA LEU A 58 4.43 -26.12 13.24
C LEU A 58 4.90 -27.54 12.88
N GLY A 59 5.99 -28.01 13.47
CA GLY A 59 6.62 -29.28 13.13
C GLY A 59 7.72 -29.10 12.07
N SER A 60 7.40 -29.35 10.81
CA SER A 60 8.35 -29.19 9.69
C SER A 60 8.63 -27.72 9.33
N HIS A 61 7.77 -26.80 9.71
CA HIS A 61 7.87 -25.38 9.44
C HIS A 61 8.03 -24.57 10.73
N THR A 62 8.78 -23.49 10.66
CA THR A 62 8.93 -22.54 11.75
C THR A 62 8.58 -21.14 11.26
N LEU A 63 7.62 -20.52 11.93
CA LEU A 63 7.17 -19.18 11.65
C LEU A 63 7.85 -18.20 12.59
N GLN A 64 8.24 -17.03 12.06
CA GLN A 64 8.75 -15.91 12.83
C GLN A 64 7.90 -14.68 12.57
N PHE A 65 7.58 -13.93 13.59
CA PHE A 65 6.63 -12.82 13.52
C PHE A 65 7.32 -11.47 13.67
N PHE A 66 6.94 -10.53 12.80
CA PHE A 66 7.43 -9.15 12.85
C PHE A 66 6.27 -8.19 12.86
N MET A 67 6.24 -7.29 13.85
CA MET A 67 5.21 -6.26 13.93
C MET A 67 5.48 -5.19 12.87
N ALA A 68 4.46 -4.84 12.11
CA ALA A 68 4.49 -3.84 11.05
C ALA A 68 3.41 -2.75 11.28
N PRO A 69 3.40 -2.09 12.47
CA PRO A 69 2.36 -1.14 12.81
C PRO A 69 2.29 -0.02 11.78
N MET A 70 1.07 0.36 11.37
CA MET A 70 0.77 1.37 10.37
C MET A 70 1.23 1.02 8.93
N VAL A 71 1.48 -0.27 8.67
CA VAL A 71 1.63 -0.74 7.28
C VAL A 71 0.46 -1.72 6.95
N HIS A 72 -0.84 -1.30 6.80
CA HIS A 72 -1.18 0.14 6.95
C HIS A 72 -2.04 0.41 8.20
N TRP A 73 -2.45 -0.58 8.97
CA TRP A 73 -3.18 -0.45 10.24
C TRP A 73 -2.26 -0.69 11.46
N PRO A 74 -2.70 -0.27 12.67
CA PRO A 74 -1.83 -0.29 13.85
C PRO A 74 -1.48 -1.68 14.38
N GLU A 75 -2.23 -2.72 14.00
CA GLU A 75 -2.05 -4.10 14.46
C GLU A 75 -1.37 -5.02 13.44
N VAL A 76 -1.00 -4.51 12.27
CA VAL A 76 -0.42 -5.32 11.19
C VAL A 76 0.82 -6.07 11.67
N MET A 77 0.87 -7.33 11.29
CA MET A 77 1.96 -8.26 11.55
C MET A 77 2.30 -9.02 10.27
N VAL A 78 3.56 -9.12 9.95
CA VAL A 78 4.06 -9.98 8.87
C VAL A 78 4.64 -11.26 9.46
N THR A 79 4.59 -12.34 8.70
CA THR A 79 5.07 -13.66 9.13
C THR A 79 6.11 -14.16 8.14
N TYR A 80 7.27 -14.56 8.66
CA TYR A 80 8.32 -15.18 7.86
C TYR A 80 8.37 -16.68 8.17
N GLU A 81 8.19 -17.51 7.16
CA GLU A 81 8.38 -18.95 7.23
C GLU A 81 9.86 -19.27 6.90
N GLN A 82 10.55 -19.86 7.87
CA GLN A 82 12.02 -19.99 7.84
C GLN A 82 12.52 -21.13 6.95
N SER A 83 11.72 -22.20 6.79
CA SER A 83 12.15 -23.41 6.07
C SER A 83 12.17 -23.19 4.55
N GLU A 84 11.11 -22.59 4.01
CA GLU A 84 10.96 -22.25 2.60
C GLU A 84 11.26 -20.78 2.28
N LYS A 85 11.62 -19.98 3.31
CA LYS A 85 12.01 -18.59 3.19
C LYS A 85 10.92 -17.69 2.58
N ILE A 86 9.68 -17.89 3.03
CA ILE A 86 8.50 -17.19 2.54
C ILE A 86 8.13 -16.04 3.48
N LEU A 87 8.01 -14.84 2.95
CA LEU A 87 7.44 -13.71 3.66
C LEU A 87 5.95 -13.56 3.32
N PHE A 88 5.08 -13.79 4.30
CA PHE A 88 3.66 -13.41 4.26
C PHE A 88 3.58 -11.95 4.74
N SER A 89 3.46 -11.03 3.81
CA SER A 89 3.75 -9.61 4.02
C SER A 89 2.53 -8.77 4.41
N ALA A 90 1.39 -9.38 4.72
CA ALA A 90 0.11 -8.70 4.84
C ALA A 90 -0.16 -7.89 3.55
N ASP A 91 -0.55 -6.63 3.64
CA ASP A 91 -0.80 -5.79 2.47
C ASP A 91 0.47 -5.24 1.81
N ALA A 92 1.60 -5.29 2.49
CA ALA A 92 2.84 -4.84 1.90
C ALA A 92 3.18 -5.66 0.65
N PHE A 93 3.65 -4.97 -0.41
CA PHE A 93 3.91 -5.51 -1.75
C PHE A 93 2.66 -5.92 -2.53
N GLY A 94 1.47 -5.54 -2.06
CA GLY A 94 0.21 -5.73 -2.77
C GLY A 94 0.07 -4.80 -3.98
N LYS A 95 -0.87 -5.13 -4.85
CA LYS A 95 -1.28 -4.29 -5.97
C LYS A 95 -2.80 -4.32 -6.15
N PHE A 96 -3.35 -3.31 -6.80
CA PHE A 96 -4.73 -3.35 -7.30
C PHE A 96 -4.85 -4.25 -8.54
N GLY A 97 -6.09 -4.49 -8.96
CA GLY A 97 -6.43 -5.27 -10.13
C GLY A 97 -6.46 -6.78 -9.91
N THR A 98 -6.88 -7.50 -10.93
CA THR A 98 -7.01 -8.95 -10.93
C THR A 98 -5.69 -9.63 -11.34
N LEU A 99 -5.60 -10.96 -11.14
CA LEU A 99 -4.38 -11.71 -11.45
C LEU A 99 -4.30 -12.18 -12.92
N ASP A 100 -5.37 -11.99 -13.67
CA ASP A 100 -5.53 -12.41 -15.07
C ASP A 100 -5.32 -11.29 -16.09
N THR A 101 -4.85 -10.12 -15.65
CA THR A 101 -4.50 -8.99 -16.51
C THR A 101 -2.99 -8.91 -16.70
N ASP A 102 -2.57 -8.57 -17.92
CA ASP A 102 -1.17 -8.31 -18.27
C ASP A 102 -0.81 -6.84 -17.97
N GLU A 103 -0.95 -6.47 -16.69
CA GLU A 103 -0.63 -5.12 -16.20
C GLU A 103 0.75 -5.10 -15.54
N ASP A 104 1.49 -4.01 -15.76
CA ASP A 104 2.76 -3.78 -15.06
C ASP A 104 2.50 -3.70 -13.55
N TRP A 105 3.16 -4.61 -12.81
CA TRP A 105 3.05 -4.66 -11.34
C TRP A 105 3.34 -3.28 -10.71
N ALA A 106 4.36 -2.57 -11.19
CA ALA A 106 4.79 -1.30 -10.58
C ALA A 106 3.72 -0.21 -10.67
N CYS A 107 2.94 -0.16 -11.75
CA CYS A 107 1.86 0.80 -11.93
C CYS A 107 0.80 0.61 -10.83
N GLU A 108 0.19 -0.56 -10.79
CA GLU A 108 -0.88 -0.87 -9.86
C GLU A 108 -0.40 -0.99 -8.40
N ALA A 109 0.84 -1.43 -8.17
CA ALA A 109 1.42 -1.47 -6.82
C ALA A 109 1.79 -0.08 -6.30
N ARG A 110 2.24 0.84 -7.14
CA ARG A 110 2.50 2.25 -6.77
C ARG A 110 1.18 2.94 -6.43
N ARG A 111 0.15 2.74 -7.26
CA ARG A 111 -1.20 3.23 -7.00
C ARG A 111 -1.74 2.69 -5.67
N TYR A 112 -1.61 1.38 -5.41
CA TYR A 112 -1.94 0.76 -4.14
C TYR A 112 -1.17 1.39 -2.98
N TYR A 113 0.16 1.45 -3.10
CA TYR A 113 1.04 1.98 -2.06
C TYR A 113 0.66 3.41 -1.65
N PHE A 114 0.60 4.36 -2.58
CA PHE A 114 0.38 5.77 -2.25
C PHE A 114 -1.03 6.05 -1.74
N ASN A 115 -2.03 5.29 -2.14
CA ASN A 115 -3.38 5.45 -1.64
C ASN A 115 -3.64 4.75 -0.29
N ILE A 116 -2.94 3.66 0.01
CA ILE A 116 -3.17 2.84 1.21
C ILE A 116 -2.08 3.10 2.27
N VAL A 117 -0.81 3.01 1.90
CA VAL A 117 0.35 3.07 2.82
C VAL A 117 1.03 4.45 2.81
N GLY A 118 0.87 5.24 1.75
CA GLY A 118 1.71 6.39 1.40
C GLY A 118 2.06 7.37 2.53
N LYS A 119 1.14 7.71 3.42
CA LYS A 119 1.42 8.58 4.58
C LYS A 119 2.28 7.92 5.67
N TYR A 120 2.54 6.63 5.58
CA TYR A 120 3.27 5.83 6.56
C TYR A 120 4.66 5.40 6.07
N GLY A 121 5.36 6.26 5.33
CA GLY A 121 6.69 5.96 4.80
C GLY A 121 7.69 5.49 5.86
N MET A 122 7.78 6.15 7.02
CA MET A 122 8.66 5.72 8.11
C MET A 122 8.33 4.33 8.68
N PRO A 123 7.06 3.98 8.96
CA PRO A 123 6.67 2.60 9.27
C PRO A 123 7.07 1.59 8.19
N ALA A 124 6.86 1.90 6.91
CA ALA A 124 7.26 1.03 5.81
C ALA A 124 8.78 0.82 5.77
N GLN A 125 9.58 1.87 5.96
CA GLN A 125 11.04 1.74 6.09
C GLN A 125 11.47 0.88 7.28
N ALA A 126 10.78 1.02 8.43
CA ALA A 126 11.05 0.18 9.59
C ALA A 126 10.80 -1.31 9.28
N LEU A 127 9.73 -1.62 8.55
CA LEU A 127 9.46 -2.99 8.07
C LEU A 127 10.56 -3.47 7.11
N LEU A 128 10.93 -2.66 6.12
CA LEU A 128 11.99 -3.01 5.16
C LEU A 128 13.33 -3.27 5.86
N LYS A 129 13.67 -2.48 6.89
CA LYS A 129 14.87 -2.69 7.70
C LYS A 129 14.86 -4.03 8.45
N LYS A 130 13.71 -4.46 8.97
CA LYS A 130 13.55 -5.79 9.59
C LYS A 130 13.71 -6.89 8.54
N ALA A 131 13.07 -6.74 7.38
CA ALA A 131 13.12 -7.70 6.28
C ALA A 131 14.52 -7.85 5.67
N ALA A 132 15.35 -6.80 5.69
CA ALA A 132 16.70 -6.83 5.13
C ALA A 132 17.66 -7.85 5.80
N GLY A 133 17.33 -8.31 7.02
CA GLY A 133 18.07 -9.38 7.70
C GLY A 133 17.60 -10.80 7.37
N LEU A 134 16.58 -10.95 6.54
CA LEU A 134 15.95 -12.23 6.20
C LEU A 134 16.35 -12.68 4.79
N ASP A 135 16.57 -13.98 4.64
CA ASP A 135 16.78 -14.60 3.32
C ASP A 135 15.42 -14.92 2.69
N ILE A 136 14.80 -13.92 2.05
CA ILE A 136 13.47 -14.04 1.46
C ILE A 136 13.60 -14.57 0.02
N GLN A 137 12.92 -15.68 -0.26
CA GLN A 137 12.85 -16.30 -1.59
C GLN A 137 11.48 -16.13 -2.24
N LYS A 138 10.47 -15.78 -1.43
CA LYS A 138 9.08 -15.62 -1.88
C LYS A 138 8.39 -14.55 -1.04
N ILE A 139 7.60 -13.69 -1.67
CA ILE A 139 6.70 -12.75 -0.97
C ILE A 139 5.27 -13.09 -1.35
N CYS A 140 4.44 -13.32 -0.34
CA CYS A 140 3.01 -13.56 -0.44
C CYS A 140 2.26 -12.41 0.21
N ALA A 141 1.84 -11.44 -0.61
CA ALA A 141 0.98 -10.36 -0.17
C ALA A 141 -0.49 -10.82 -0.11
N LEU A 142 -1.33 -10.12 0.63
CA LEU A 142 -2.77 -10.40 0.69
C LEU A 142 -3.49 -9.97 -0.60
N HIS A 143 -2.92 -9.02 -1.35
CA HIS A 143 -3.39 -8.58 -2.65
C HIS A 143 -2.32 -8.76 -3.72
N GLY A 144 -2.70 -9.21 -4.91
CA GLY A 144 -1.79 -9.36 -6.04
C GLY A 144 -1.13 -10.74 -6.14
N PRO A 145 -0.13 -10.89 -7.00
CA PRO A 145 0.52 -12.16 -7.28
C PRO A 145 1.52 -12.56 -6.18
N ILE A 146 1.83 -13.86 -6.13
CA ILE A 146 3.00 -14.34 -5.39
C ILE A 146 4.25 -13.90 -6.13
N LEU A 147 5.16 -13.21 -5.44
CA LEU A 147 6.42 -12.73 -6.00
C LEU A 147 7.53 -13.75 -5.71
N THR A 148 8.13 -14.30 -6.75
CA THR A 148 9.14 -15.38 -6.65
C THR A 148 10.46 -15.05 -7.35
N GLU A 149 10.47 -14.05 -8.22
CA GLU A 149 11.62 -13.63 -9.01
C GLU A 149 11.84 -12.13 -8.86
N ASN A 150 13.08 -11.68 -9.05
CA ASN A 150 13.44 -10.25 -8.98
C ASN A 150 12.97 -9.53 -7.70
N LEU A 151 13.00 -10.19 -6.55
CA LEU A 151 12.51 -9.62 -5.29
C LEU A 151 13.18 -8.28 -4.93
N GLU A 152 14.43 -8.10 -5.34
CA GLU A 152 15.16 -6.83 -5.17
C GLU A 152 14.47 -5.66 -5.89
N TYR A 153 13.83 -5.92 -7.05
CA TYR A 153 13.07 -4.90 -7.77
C TYR A 153 11.86 -4.42 -6.94
N TYR A 154 11.07 -5.32 -6.40
CA TYR A 154 9.89 -4.99 -5.60
C TYR A 154 10.26 -4.30 -4.29
N ILE A 155 11.29 -4.80 -3.60
CA ILE A 155 11.83 -4.20 -2.38
C ILE A 155 12.40 -2.81 -2.67
N GLY A 156 13.11 -2.64 -3.78
CA GLY A 156 13.64 -1.36 -4.23
C GLY A 156 12.56 -0.32 -4.52
N LYS A 157 11.43 -0.72 -5.13
CA LYS A 157 10.29 0.17 -5.34
C LYS A 157 9.70 0.64 -4.00
N TYR A 158 9.48 -0.27 -3.07
CA TYR A 158 9.01 0.09 -1.72
C TYR A 158 9.99 1.00 -0.98
N GLN A 159 11.30 0.81 -1.17
CA GLN A 159 12.31 1.71 -0.61
C GLN A 159 12.20 3.12 -1.19
N LEU A 160 12.05 3.28 -2.50
CA LEU A 160 11.84 4.57 -3.15
C LEU A 160 10.56 5.25 -2.66
N TRP A 161 9.45 4.54 -2.69
CA TRP A 161 8.15 5.09 -2.31
C TRP A 161 8.09 5.49 -0.84
N SER A 162 8.66 4.69 0.06
CA SER A 162 8.66 4.96 1.50
C SER A 162 9.59 6.12 1.92
N THR A 163 10.54 6.48 1.08
CA THR A 163 11.39 7.66 1.26
C THR A 163 10.87 8.88 0.51
N TYR A 164 9.74 8.74 -0.20
CA TYR A 164 9.20 9.78 -1.09
C TYR A 164 10.21 10.26 -2.14
N THR A 165 11.10 9.36 -2.57
CA THR A 165 12.03 9.63 -3.65
C THR A 165 11.30 9.46 -4.98
N PRO A 166 11.32 10.47 -5.86
CA PRO A 166 10.70 10.35 -7.17
C PRO A 166 11.25 9.14 -7.95
N GLU A 167 10.37 8.46 -8.63
CA GLU A 167 10.74 7.26 -9.41
C GLU A 167 11.28 7.62 -10.79
N ASP A 168 10.67 8.64 -11.40
CA ASP A 168 11.00 9.10 -12.75
C ASP A 168 11.33 10.60 -12.76
N GLU A 169 12.31 10.99 -13.56
CA GLU A 169 12.49 12.39 -13.94
C GLU A 169 11.39 12.80 -14.90
N GLY A 170 10.60 13.81 -14.52
CA GLY A 170 9.49 14.26 -15.35
C GLY A 170 8.64 15.32 -14.66
N ILE A 171 7.59 15.72 -15.35
CA ILE A 171 6.68 16.75 -14.87
C ILE A 171 5.27 16.20 -14.92
N PHE A 172 4.59 16.17 -13.78
CA PHE A 172 3.17 15.89 -13.70
C PHE A 172 2.38 17.19 -13.62
N ILE A 173 1.45 17.40 -14.55
CA ILE A 173 0.54 18.55 -14.59
C ILE A 173 -0.85 18.07 -14.19
N ALA A 174 -1.24 18.37 -12.94
CA ALA A 174 -2.57 18.09 -12.45
C ALA A 174 -3.44 19.35 -12.55
N TYR A 175 -4.55 19.28 -13.25
CA TYR A 175 -5.41 20.45 -13.43
C TYR A 175 -6.89 20.12 -13.14
N CYS A 176 -7.66 21.16 -12.82
CA CYS A 176 -9.11 21.15 -12.96
C CYS A 176 -9.58 22.38 -13.75
N SER A 177 -10.66 22.24 -14.52
CA SER A 177 -11.13 23.30 -15.40
C SER A 177 -12.65 23.37 -15.43
N LEU A 178 -13.22 24.54 -15.07
CA LEU A 178 -14.67 24.76 -15.10
C LEU A 178 -15.20 25.09 -16.50
N HIS A 179 -14.44 25.90 -17.25
CA HIS A 179 -14.88 26.44 -18.54
C HIS A 179 -13.88 26.15 -19.69
N GLY A 180 -12.98 25.20 -19.50
CA GLY A 180 -11.99 24.79 -20.49
C GLY A 180 -10.77 25.72 -20.63
N ASN A 181 -10.69 26.86 -19.95
CA ASN A 181 -9.55 27.77 -20.09
C ASN A 181 -8.31 27.27 -19.36
N THR A 182 -8.45 26.74 -18.15
CA THR A 182 -7.34 26.12 -17.40
C THR A 182 -6.84 24.87 -18.11
N GLU A 183 -7.74 24.05 -18.67
CA GLU A 183 -7.39 22.90 -19.50
C GLU A 183 -6.51 23.31 -20.71
N LYS A 184 -6.95 24.34 -21.45
CA LYS A 184 -6.17 24.85 -22.60
C LYS A 184 -4.78 25.32 -22.16
N ALA A 185 -4.69 26.02 -21.03
CA ALA A 185 -3.43 26.50 -20.50
C ALA A 185 -2.51 25.35 -20.06
N ALA A 186 -3.06 24.34 -19.37
CA ALA A 186 -2.33 23.15 -18.93
C ALA A 186 -1.80 22.33 -20.13
N LYS A 187 -2.65 22.08 -21.13
CA LYS A 187 -2.24 21.39 -22.38
C LYS A 187 -1.17 22.19 -23.14
N LYS A 188 -1.32 23.51 -23.21
CA LYS A 188 -0.30 24.37 -23.85
C LYS A 188 1.02 24.36 -23.09
N LEU A 189 0.98 24.31 -21.76
CA LEU A 189 2.19 24.15 -20.95
C LEU A 189 2.88 22.81 -21.22
N ALA A 190 2.12 21.71 -21.29
CA ALA A 190 2.65 20.39 -21.63
C ALA A 190 3.41 20.42 -22.98
N GLU A 191 2.78 20.94 -24.05
CA GLU A 191 3.41 21.09 -25.36
C GLU A 191 4.73 21.89 -25.31
N ILE A 192 4.74 22.99 -24.53
CA ILE A 192 5.94 23.83 -24.39
C ILE A 192 7.05 23.08 -23.66
N LEU A 193 6.73 22.34 -22.61
CA LEU A 193 7.69 21.56 -21.82
C LEU A 193 8.30 20.44 -22.66
N GLU A 194 7.48 19.71 -23.42
CA GLU A 194 7.95 18.69 -24.37
C GLU A 194 8.86 19.29 -25.44
N ALA A 195 8.44 20.41 -26.04
CA ALA A 195 9.25 21.11 -27.04
C ALA A 195 10.59 21.64 -26.49
N LYS A 196 10.67 21.88 -25.19
CA LYS A 196 11.91 22.27 -24.47
C LYS A 196 12.76 21.08 -24.04
N GLY A 197 12.34 19.85 -24.33
CA GLY A 197 13.08 18.63 -24.04
C GLY A 197 12.88 18.10 -22.61
N ALA A 198 11.74 18.37 -22.00
CA ALA A 198 11.39 17.69 -20.74
C ALA A 198 11.43 16.17 -20.93
N PRO A 199 12.01 15.38 -20.01
CA PRO A 199 12.18 13.93 -20.18
C PRO A 199 10.85 13.20 -20.32
N LYS A 200 9.85 13.64 -19.55
CA LYS A 200 8.49 13.13 -19.57
C LYS A 200 7.52 14.21 -19.08
N VAL A 201 6.36 14.30 -19.72
CA VAL A 201 5.26 15.16 -19.25
C VAL A 201 4.00 14.31 -19.17
N ALA A 202 3.45 14.18 -17.96
CA ALA A 202 2.15 13.58 -17.73
C ALA A 202 1.15 14.69 -17.40
N ILE A 203 -0.12 14.51 -17.77
CA ILE A 203 -1.17 15.51 -17.54
C ILE A 203 -2.48 14.81 -17.22
N SER A 204 -3.17 15.27 -16.17
CA SER A 204 -4.47 14.71 -15.75
C SER A 204 -5.45 15.79 -15.32
N ASP A 205 -6.73 15.54 -15.61
CA ASP A 205 -7.87 16.35 -15.19
C ASP A 205 -8.43 15.79 -13.87
N LEU A 206 -8.09 16.41 -12.75
CA LEU A 206 -8.50 15.99 -11.40
C LEU A 206 -10.03 15.94 -11.21
N SER A 207 -10.81 16.53 -12.11
CA SER A 207 -12.27 16.50 -12.07
C SER A 207 -12.89 15.34 -12.88
N ARG A 208 -12.09 14.57 -13.63
CA ARG A 208 -12.57 13.54 -14.56
C ARG A 208 -11.78 12.24 -14.48
N ASP A 209 -10.47 12.34 -14.27
CA ASP A 209 -9.57 11.18 -14.23
C ASP A 209 -9.62 10.49 -12.86
N ASP A 210 -9.16 9.25 -12.78
CA ASP A 210 -9.10 8.51 -11.51
C ASP A 210 -8.15 9.22 -10.53
N MET A 211 -8.67 9.61 -9.38
CA MET A 211 -7.89 10.34 -8.38
C MET A 211 -6.75 9.51 -7.81
N ALA A 212 -6.90 8.19 -7.72
CA ALA A 212 -5.86 7.31 -7.22
C ALA A 212 -4.66 7.25 -8.19
N GLU A 213 -4.91 7.31 -9.49
CA GLU A 213 -3.88 7.45 -10.53
C GLU A 213 -3.18 8.80 -10.44
N CYS A 214 -3.96 9.87 -10.28
CA CYS A 214 -3.40 11.22 -10.14
C CYS A 214 -2.51 11.36 -8.90
N ILE A 215 -2.86 10.72 -7.79
CA ILE A 215 -2.05 10.70 -6.57
C ILE A 215 -0.75 9.94 -6.83
N GLU A 216 -0.79 8.77 -7.44
CA GLU A 216 0.42 8.00 -7.70
C GLU A 216 1.39 8.73 -8.63
N ASP A 217 0.87 9.39 -9.68
CA ASP A 217 1.67 10.22 -10.58
C ASP A 217 2.29 11.44 -9.88
N ALA A 218 1.58 12.04 -8.92
CA ALA A 218 2.11 13.15 -8.13
C ALA A 218 3.35 12.75 -7.28
N PHE A 219 3.46 11.49 -6.89
CA PHE A 219 4.63 10.96 -6.17
C PHE A 219 5.66 10.32 -7.09
N ARG A 220 5.26 9.92 -8.31
CA ARG A 220 6.13 9.28 -9.28
C ARG A 220 7.15 10.24 -9.88
N TYR A 221 6.70 11.43 -10.27
CA TYR A 221 7.53 12.42 -10.94
C TYR A 221 8.19 13.41 -9.99
N ASP A 222 9.37 13.92 -10.38
CA ASP A 222 10.16 14.83 -9.56
C ASP A 222 9.65 16.29 -9.59
N ARG A 223 8.72 16.62 -10.48
CA ARG A 223 8.10 17.96 -10.59
C ARG A 223 6.58 17.86 -10.72
N LEU A 224 5.90 18.69 -9.95
CA LEU A 224 4.44 18.80 -9.96
C LEU A 224 4.00 20.21 -10.31
N VAL A 225 3.07 20.33 -11.25
CA VAL A 225 2.35 21.57 -11.55
C VAL A 225 0.88 21.38 -11.20
N LEU A 226 0.36 22.25 -10.35
CA LEU A 226 -1.07 22.29 -10.01
C LEU A 226 -1.71 23.49 -10.73
N ALA A 227 -2.75 23.25 -11.50
CA ALA A 227 -3.47 24.28 -12.23
C ALA A 227 -4.97 24.23 -11.97
N ALA A 228 -5.50 25.29 -11.38
CA ALA A 228 -6.93 25.39 -11.08
C ALA A 228 -7.47 26.78 -11.41
N PRO A 229 -8.77 26.92 -11.72
CA PRO A 229 -9.41 28.22 -11.85
C PRO A 229 -9.58 28.84 -10.47
N THR A 230 -9.52 30.17 -10.41
CA THR A 230 -10.03 30.91 -9.26
C THR A 230 -11.56 30.99 -9.37
N TYR A 231 -12.24 30.60 -8.32
CA TYR A 231 -13.69 30.74 -8.21
C TYR A 231 -14.02 31.37 -6.88
N ASP A 232 -14.82 32.43 -6.90
CA ASP A 232 -15.19 33.22 -5.72
C ASP A 232 -13.96 33.63 -4.87
N LEU A 233 -12.91 34.10 -5.54
CA LEU A 233 -11.61 34.50 -4.96
C LEU A 233 -10.85 33.38 -4.23
N SER A 234 -11.19 32.13 -4.46
CA SER A 234 -10.58 30.94 -3.88
C SER A 234 -10.12 29.95 -4.96
N LEU A 235 -9.06 29.19 -4.69
CA LEU A 235 -8.65 28.05 -5.48
C LEU A 235 -9.42 26.82 -4.99
N ILE A 236 -10.64 26.66 -5.51
CA ILE A 236 -11.44 25.48 -5.19
C ILE A 236 -10.83 24.22 -5.83
N HIS A 237 -10.93 23.12 -5.14
CA HIS A 237 -10.52 21.74 -5.49
C HIS A 237 -9.06 21.36 -5.21
N ILE A 238 -8.14 22.28 -4.92
CA ILE A 238 -6.74 21.93 -4.67
C ILE A 238 -6.25 22.30 -3.28
N SER A 239 -6.76 23.37 -2.67
CA SER A 239 -6.12 23.98 -1.49
C SER A 239 -6.95 24.01 -0.21
N GLU A 240 -8.20 23.60 -0.24
CA GLU A 240 -9.01 23.56 0.99
C GLU A 240 -9.29 22.12 1.41
N PRO A 241 -8.78 21.67 2.59
CA PRO A 241 -9.30 20.47 3.19
C PRO A 241 -10.77 20.70 3.50
N THR A 242 -11.64 19.88 2.95
CA THR A 242 -13.06 19.86 3.34
C THR A 242 -13.16 19.74 4.85
N ARG A 243 -13.56 20.83 5.51
CA ARG A 243 -13.96 20.78 6.90
C ARG A 243 -15.33 20.08 6.96
N HIS A 244 -15.33 18.83 7.33
CA HIS A 244 -16.50 18.11 7.80
C HIS A 244 -16.34 17.78 9.27
#